data_e1b50a13c7bd1147eb5d249e27ed3c9c
#
_entry.id   e1b50a13c7bd1147eb5d249e27ed3c9c
#
_cell.length_a   1.000
_cell.length_b   1.000
_cell.length_c   1.000
_cell.angle_alpha   90.00
_cell.angle_beta   90.00
_cell.angle_gamma   90.00
#
_symmetry.space_group_name_H-M   'P 1'
#
loop_
_entity.id
_entity.type
_entity.pdbx_description
1 polymer ?
#
loop_
_entity_poly.entity_id
_entity_poly.type
_entity_poly.pdbx_seq_one_letter_code
_entity_poly.pdbx_strand_id
1 'polypeptide(L)'
;MPNRKTGYCTDDVSRAFIVVLTYLRLNPGDRLSARLASIYLSFLVHAQMEDGRFHNFMDYDRRWSDEVGTPDSCGRAIWALGYGLANAPSPPWRRVCAAGLDRALSTVGSLGHIRSRAYAAIGLAHAYTAVKDSKYADALRSLTNELRNAYEATASDDWQWFENAMFYDNARLCEAMIRAGRALSEPRFHEVGLRTLAFYEKSPRKMASTFHSGTKAGITMGDTVPGTRSNPWKLARW
;
A
#
# COMPACT_ATOMS: atom_id res chain seq x y z
N MET A 1 26.80 10.17 -2.02
CA MET A 1 26.29 9.61 -3.31
C MET A 1 25.46 8.38 -3.03
N PRO A 2 24.37 8.11 -3.76
CA PRO A 2 23.60 6.90 -3.61
C PRO A 2 24.45 5.65 -3.80
N ASN A 3 24.15 4.60 -3.06
CA ASN A 3 24.84 3.31 -3.24
C ASN A 3 24.34 2.65 -4.53
N ARG A 4 25.17 2.65 -5.55
CA ARG A 4 24.81 2.07 -6.86
C ARG A 4 24.72 0.53 -6.86
N LYS A 5 25.14 -0.14 -5.80
CA LYS A 5 25.02 -1.61 -5.70
C LYS A 5 23.57 -2.08 -5.50
N THR A 6 22.67 -1.19 -5.10
CA THR A 6 21.27 -1.55 -4.82
C THR A 6 20.34 -1.44 -6.03
N GLY A 7 20.78 -0.85 -7.14
CA GLY A 7 19.97 -0.70 -8.35
C GLY A 7 18.70 0.12 -8.16
N TYR A 8 17.62 -0.31 -8.81
CA TYR A 8 16.28 0.29 -8.74
C TYR A 8 15.28 -0.70 -8.15
N CYS A 9 14.28 -0.19 -7.43
CA CYS A 9 13.29 -1.01 -6.76
C CYS A 9 11.87 -0.58 -7.14
N THR A 10 11.05 -1.50 -7.63
CA THR A 10 9.63 -1.24 -8.00
C THR A 10 8.82 -0.76 -6.81
N ASP A 11 9.07 -1.30 -5.61
CA ASP A 11 8.46 -0.86 -4.37
C ASP A 11 8.72 0.64 -4.11
N ASP A 12 9.99 1.08 -4.19
CA ASP A 12 10.36 2.47 -3.97
C ASP A 12 9.82 3.39 -5.07
N VAL A 13 9.89 2.97 -6.33
CA VAL A 13 9.35 3.74 -7.46
C VAL A 13 7.83 3.89 -7.36
N SER A 14 7.11 2.87 -6.90
CA SER A 14 5.67 2.94 -6.64
C SER A 14 5.32 4.04 -5.63
N ARG A 15 6.04 4.10 -4.52
CA ARG A 15 5.86 5.15 -3.51
C ARG A 15 6.25 6.52 -4.03
N ALA A 16 7.36 6.62 -4.75
CA ALA A 16 7.81 7.87 -5.36
C ALA A 16 6.80 8.40 -6.38
N PHE A 17 6.18 7.52 -7.18
CA PHE A 17 5.13 7.91 -8.13
C PHE A 17 3.91 8.51 -7.43
N ILE A 18 3.43 7.90 -6.34
CA ILE A 18 2.33 8.44 -5.52
C ILE A 18 2.69 9.83 -4.96
N VAL A 19 3.92 9.98 -4.43
CA VAL A 19 4.39 11.26 -3.86
C VAL A 19 4.41 12.35 -4.91
N VAL A 20 5.00 12.12 -6.09
CA VAL A 20 5.08 13.15 -7.12
C VAL A 20 3.72 13.50 -7.72
N LEU A 21 2.80 12.54 -7.86
CA LEU A 21 1.42 12.83 -8.27
C LEU A 21 0.67 13.64 -7.21
N THR A 22 0.90 13.35 -5.92
CA THR A 22 0.32 14.14 -4.83
C THR A 22 0.85 15.56 -4.86
N TYR A 23 2.15 15.74 -5.07
CA TYR A 23 2.78 17.07 -5.19
C TYR A 23 2.25 17.84 -6.40
N LEU A 24 2.13 17.19 -7.56
CA LEU A 24 1.57 17.80 -8.77
C LEU A 24 0.12 18.27 -8.59
N ARG A 25 -0.68 17.57 -7.78
CA ARG A 25 -2.04 18.00 -7.46
C ARG A 25 -2.06 19.29 -6.64
N LEU A 26 -1.06 19.46 -5.75
CA LEU A 26 -0.91 20.68 -4.92
C LEU A 26 -0.20 21.80 -5.68
N ASN A 27 0.65 21.46 -6.65
CA ASN A 27 1.45 22.39 -7.44
C ASN A 27 1.29 22.09 -8.94
N PRO A 28 0.13 22.41 -9.53
CA PRO A 28 -0.12 22.18 -10.95
C PRO A 28 0.88 22.95 -11.80
N GLY A 29 1.52 22.28 -12.77
CA GLY A 29 2.49 22.90 -13.67
C GLY A 29 3.96 22.77 -13.24
N ASP A 30 4.28 22.14 -12.10
CA ASP A 30 5.67 21.85 -11.75
C ASP A 30 6.31 20.87 -12.75
N ARG A 31 7.22 21.40 -13.56
CA ARG A 31 7.85 20.66 -14.67
C ARG A 31 8.74 19.50 -14.19
N LEU A 32 9.41 19.68 -13.07
CA LEU A 32 10.29 18.64 -12.52
C LEU A 32 9.48 17.44 -12.05
N SER A 33 8.42 17.68 -11.28
CA SER A 33 7.53 16.63 -10.79
C SER A 33 6.78 15.93 -11.94
N ALA A 34 6.37 16.67 -12.97
CA ALA A 34 5.77 16.08 -14.15
C ALA A 34 6.76 15.14 -14.88
N ARG A 35 8.02 15.56 -15.03
CA ARG A 35 9.08 14.72 -15.60
C ARG A 35 9.34 13.47 -14.76
N LEU A 36 9.44 13.62 -13.43
CA LEU A 36 9.65 12.50 -12.53
C LEU A 36 8.46 11.52 -12.55
N ALA A 37 7.23 12.02 -12.57
CA ALA A 37 6.04 11.18 -12.68
C ALA A 37 6.04 10.35 -13.98
N SER A 38 6.43 10.95 -15.11
CA SER A 38 6.57 10.23 -16.38
C SER A 38 7.63 9.11 -16.30
N ILE A 39 8.78 9.40 -15.69
CA ILE A 39 9.86 8.42 -15.51
C ILE A 39 9.39 7.25 -14.62
N TYR A 40 8.76 7.55 -13.49
CA TYR A 40 8.29 6.52 -12.57
C TYR A 40 7.17 5.67 -13.18
N LEU A 41 6.23 6.28 -13.90
CA LEU A 41 5.19 5.54 -14.62
C LEU A 41 5.80 4.61 -15.68
N SER A 42 6.77 5.10 -16.46
CA SER A 42 7.47 4.29 -17.46
C SER A 42 8.20 3.11 -16.82
N PHE A 43 8.82 3.32 -15.66
CA PHE A 43 9.45 2.23 -14.91
C PHE A 43 8.43 1.19 -14.45
N LEU A 44 7.28 1.60 -13.91
CA LEU A 44 6.23 0.69 -13.46
C LEU A 44 5.67 -0.16 -14.62
N VAL A 45 5.48 0.46 -15.79
CA VAL A 45 5.07 -0.26 -17.01
C VAL A 45 6.13 -1.27 -17.44
N HIS A 46 7.41 -0.88 -17.39
CA HIS A 46 8.52 -1.78 -17.74
C HIS A 46 8.70 -2.92 -16.72
N ALA A 47 8.41 -2.67 -15.45
CA ALA A 47 8.48 -3.68 -14.40
C ALA A 47 7.33 -4.70 -14.48
N GLN A 48 6.24 -4.37 -15.19
CA GLN A 48 5.09 -5.25 -15.28
C GLN A 48 5.32 -6.36 -16.31
N MET A 49 5.14 -7.60 -15.85
CA MET A 49 5.21 -8.81 -16.67
C MET A 49 3.93 -9.00 -17.49
N GLU A 50 3.98 -9.88 -18.49
CA GLU A 50 2.82 -10.20 -19.35
C GLU A 50 1.65 -10.80 -18.57
N ASP A 51 1.93 -11.56 -17.51
CA ASP A 51 0.91 -12.18 -16.65
C ASP A 51 0.31 -11.22 -15.60
N GLY A 52 0.77 -9.97 -15.58
CA GLY A 52 0.28 -8.91 -14.69
C GLY A 52 1.07 -8.75 -13.39
N ARG A 53 1.98 -9.68 -13.06
CA ARG A 53 2.90 -9.55 -11.92
C ARG A 53 3.97 -8.49 -12.23
N PHE A 54 4.82 -8.22 -11.24
CA PHE A 54 5.89 -7.23 -11.37
C PHE A 54 7.23 -7.81 -10.95
N HIS A 55 8.29 -7.44 -11.65
CA HIS A 55 9.64 -7.52 -11.11
C HIS A 55 9.83 -6.48 -10.00
N ASN A 56 10.72 -6.75 -9.04
CA ASN A 56 11.02 -5.80 -7.97
C ASN A 56 12.37 -5.11 -8.13
N PHE A 57 13.42 -5.84 -8.45
CA PHE A 57 14.77 -5.29 -8.48
C PHE A 57 15.38 -5.27 -9.87
N MET A 58 15.90 -4.10 -10.26
CA MET A 58 16.62 -3.89 -11.50
C MET A 58 18.02 -3.36 -11.21
N ASP A 59 19.04 -4.00 -11.74
CA ASP A 59 20.42 -3.55 -11.66
C ASP A 59 20.69 -2.30 -12.51
N TYR A 60 21.85 -1.67 -12.30
CA TYR A 60 22.23 -0.48 -13.05
C TYR A 60 22.50 -0.73 -14.54
N ASP A 61 22.75 -1.98 -14.92
CA ASP A 61 22.84 -2.43 -16.32
C ASP A 61 21.46 -2.71 -16.95
N ARG A 62 20.37 -2.37 -16.19
CA ARG A 62 18.97 -2.49 -16.59
C ARG A 62 18.47 -3.93 -16.78
N ARG A 63 19.07 -4.88 -16.08
CA ARG A 63 18.60 -6.26 -16.01
C ARG A 63 17.77 -6.46 -14.75
N TRP A 64 16.68 -7.21 -14.88
CA TRP A 64 15.94 -7.66 -13.72
C TRP A 64 16.76 -8.71 -12.98
N SER A 65 16.91 -8.55 -11.66
CA SER A 65 17.67 -9.47 -10.81
C SER A 65 16.78 -10.48 -10.09
N ASP A 66 15.47 -10.35 -10.26
CA ASP A 66 14.47 -11.31 -9.80
C ASP A 66 13.62 -11.83 -10.96
N GLU A 67 13.18 -13.09 -10.89
CA GLU A 67 12.22 -13.65 -11.84
C GLU A 67 10.83 -13.04 -11.62
N VAL A 68 10.44 -12.89 -10.36
CA VAL A 68 9.17 -12.30 -9.92
C VAL A 68 9.41 -11.53 -8.64
N GLY A 69 8.87 -10.33 -8.55
CA GLY A 69 8.92 -9.51 -7.35
C GLY A 69 8.09 -10.09 -6.20
N THR A 70 8.32 -9.54 -5.02
CA THR A 70 7.59 -9.95 -3.81
C THR A 70 6.11 -9.56 -3.89
N PRO A 71 5.22 -10.24 -3.13
CA PRO A 71 3.82 -9.81 -3.02
C PRO A 71 3.66 -8.35 -2.61
N ASP A 72 4.55 -7.83 -1.74
CA ASP A 72 4.53 -6.43 -1.31
C ASP A 72 4.83 -5.46 -2.44
N SER A 73 5.83 -5.76 -3.28
CA SER A 73 6.14 -4.92 -4.45
C SER A 73 4.99 -4.91 -5.46
N CYS A 74 4.35 -6.07 -5.69
CA CYS A 74 3.15 -6.16 -6.53
C CYS A 74 1.99 -5.35 -5.96
N GLY A 75 1.71 -5.50 -4.66
CA GLY A 75 0.65 -4.74 -3.98
C GLY A 75 0.87 -3.23 -4.06
N ARG A 76 2.12 -2.77 -3.88
CA ARG A 76 2.48 -1.33 -3.99
C ARG A 76 2.39 -0.82 -5.43
N ALA A 77 2.76 -1.63 -6.42
CA ALA A 77 2.59 -1.28 -7.82
C ALA A 77 1.10 -1.12 -8.20
N ILE A 78 0.24 -2.03 -7.73
CA ILE A 78 -1.22 -1.93 -7.88
C ILE A 78 -1.74 -0.65 -7.20
N TRP A 79 -1.26 -0.33 -5.99
CA TRP A 79 -1.60 0.93 -5.33
C TRP A 79 -1.20 2.14 -6.16
N ALA A 80 0.04 2.18 -6.64
CA ALA A 80 0.56 3.28 -7.43
C ALA A 80 -0.23 3.50 -8.73
N LEU A 81 -0.56 2.41 -9.46
CA LEU A 81 -1.36 2.47 -10.68
C LEU A 81 -2.80 2.91 -10.39
N GLY A 82 -3.43 2.38 -9.34
CA GLY A 82 -4.77 2.80 -8.92
C GLY A 82 -4.82 4.27 -8.50
N TYR A 83 -3.81 4.74 -7.76
CA TYR A 83 -3.66 6.14 -7.42
C TYR A 83 -3.44 7.02 -8.66
N GLY A 84 -2.62 6.56 -9.60
CA GLY A 84 -2.35 7.25 -10.87
C GLY A 84 -3.59 7.35 -11.76
N LEU A 85 -4.40 6.30 -11.86
CA LEU A 85 -5.67 6.33 -12.57
C LEU A 85 -6.60 7.43 -12.02
N ALA A 86 -6.66 7.56 -10.70
CA ALA A 86 -7.53 8.53 -10.05
C ALA A 86 -6.99 9.97 -10.09
N ASN A 87 -5.67 10.16 -9.97
CA ASN A 87 -5.08 11.46 -9.62
C ASN A 87 -4.08 12.01 -10.65
N ALA A 88 -3.68 11.23 -11.67
CA ALA A 88 -2.75 11.76 -12.67
C ALA A 88 -3.39 12.93 -13.43
N PRO A 89 -2.66 14.04 -13.67
CA PRO A 89 -3.21 15.23 -14.32
C PRO A 89 -3.51 15.00 -15.80
N SER A 90 -2.78 14.08 -16.45
CA SER A 90 -2.83 13.84 -17.89
C SER A 90 -3.74 12.65 -18.22
N PRO A 91 -4.71 12.77 -19.13
CA PRO A 91 -5.51 11.64 -19.60
C PRO A 91 -4.69 10.47 -20.18
N PRO A 92 -3.62 10.69 -20.96
CA PRO A 92 -2.72 9.60 -21.38
C PRO A 92 -2.14 8.80 -20.20
N TRP A 93 -1.68 9.47 -19.15
CA TRP A 93 -1.14 8.77 -17.98
C TRP A 93 -2.21 7.95 -17.26
N ARG A 94 -3.44 8.48 -17.15
CA ARG A 94 -4.56 7.71 -16.57
C ARG A 94 -4.87 6.46 -17.38
N ARG A 95 -4.82 6.52 -18.72
CA ARG A 95 -5.02 5.35 -19.58
C ARG A 95 -3.92 4.30 -19.39
N VAL A 96 -2.65 4.73 -19.28
CA VAL A 96 -1.53 3.82 -18.99
C VAL A 96 -1.69 3.16 -17.63
N CYS A 97 -2.06 3.92 -16.60
CA CYS A 97 -2.34 3.39 -15.27
C CYS A 97 -3.51 2.39 -15.29
N ALA A 98 -4.59 2.70 -16.01
CA ALA A 98 -5.73 1.79 -16.17
C ALA A 98 -5.30 0.47 -16.83
N ALA A 99 -4.58 0.53 -17.96
CA ALA A 99 -4.13 -0.67 -18.67
C ALA A 99 -3.21 -1.54 -17.80
N GLY A 100 -2.28 -0.93 -17.05
CA GLY A 100 -1.44 -1.67 -16.11
C GLY A 100 -2.23 -2.28 -14.95
N LEU A 101 -3.19 -1.53 -14.40
CA LEU A 101 -4.06 -2.01 -13.32
C LEU A 101 -4.95 -3.17 -13.79
N ASP A 102 -5.54 -3.06 -14.98
CA ASP A 102 -6.37 -4.11 -15.57
C ASP A 102 -5.61 -5.43 -15.73
N ARG A 103 -4.38 -5.35 -16.20
CA ARG A 103 -3.50 -6.51 -16.32
C ARG A 103 -3.17 -7.13 -14.97
N ALA A 104 -2.95 -6.30 -13.95
CA ALA A 104 -2.65 -6.76 -12.60
C ALA A 104 -3.85 -7.41 -11.88
N LEU A 105 -5.09 -7.23 -12.34
CA LEU A 105 -6.28 -7.82 -11.69
C LEU A 105 -6.21 -9.34 -11.60
N SER A 106 -5.60 -10.01 -12.58
CA SER A 106 -5.41 -11.48 -12.58
C SER A 106 -4.53 -11.96 -11.41
N THR A 107 -3.69 -11.08 -10.85
CA THR A 107 -2.71 -11.42 -9.81
C THR A 107 -3.21 -11.14 -8.40
N VAL A 108 -4.32 -10.41 -8.26
CA VAL A 108 -4.83 -9.95 -6.97
C VAL A 108 -5.13 -11.12 -6.01
N GLY A 109 -5.71 -12.20 -6.51
CA GLY A 109 -6.00 -13.39 -5.70
C GLY A 109 -4.78 -14.16 -5.21
N SER A 110 -3.60 -13.95 -5.83
CA SER A 110 -2.35 -14.60 -5.45
C SER A 110 -1.52 -13.81 -4.42
N LEU A 111 -1.98 -12.63 -3.99
CA LEU A 111 -1.30 -11.83 -2.98
C LEU A 111 -1.36 -12.51 -1.61
N GLY A 112 -0.30 -13.27 -1.26
CA GLY A 112 -0.26 -14.14 -0.07
C GLY A 112 -0.16 -13.41 1.27
N HIS A 113 0.30 -12.14 1.28
CA HIS A 113 0.55 -11.40 2.52
C HIS A 113 -0.51 -10.31 2.77
N ILE A 114 -0.88 -10.17 4.04
CA ILE A 114 -1.93 -9.24 4.45
C ILE A 114 -1.63 -7.79 4.04
N ARG A 115 -0.36 -7.36 4.08
CA ARG A 115 0.05 -6.00 3.70
C ARG A 115 0.00 -5.78 2.20
N SER A 116 0.40 -6.76 1.41
CA SER A 116 0.28 -6.69 -0.05
C SER A 116 -1.18 -6.58 -0.49
N ARG A 117 -2.09 -7.32 0.18
CA ARG A 117 -3.55 -7.17 0.00
C ARG A 117 -4.04 -5.77 0.37
N ALA A 118 -3.57 -5.22 1.48
CA ALA A 118 -3.93 -3.87 1.89
C ALA A 118 -3.48 -2.79 0.89
N TYR A 119 -2.24 -2.86 0.39
CA TYR A 119 -1.77 -1.95 -0.63
C TYR A 119 -2.61 -2.03 -1.91
N ALA A 120 -2.85 -3.23 -2.40
CA ALA A 120 -3.69 -3.44 -3.58
C ALA A 120 -5.12 -2.93 -3.36
N ALA A 121 -5.72 -3.17 -2.19
CA ALA A 121 -7.05 -2.67 -1.85
C ALA A 121 -7.11 -1.14 -1.83
N ILE A 122 -6.09 -0.45 -1.30
CA ILE A 122 -6.01 1.01 -1.35
C ILE A 122 -5.98 1.50 -2.81
N GLY A 123 -5.19 0.87 -3.67
CA GLY A 123 -5.12 1.20 -5.10
C GLY A 123 -6.46 0.99 -5.81
N LEU A 124 -7.08 -0.15 -5.60
CA LEU A 124 -8.39 -0.48 -6.18
C LEU A 124 -9.50 0.44 -5.67
N ALA A 125 -9.44 0.87 -4.40
CA ALA A 125 -10.40 1.85 -3.86
C ALA A 125 -10.27 3.21 -4.56
N HIS A 126 -9.04 3.68 -4.86
CA HIS A 126 -8.82 4.87 -5.66
C HIS A 126 -9.37 4.71 -7.08
N ALA A 127 -9.05 3.60 -7.75
CA ALA A 127 -9.49 3.32 -9.11
C ALA A 127 -11.03 3.27 -9.19
N TYR A 128 -11.68 2.48 -8.34
CA TYR A 128 -13.13 2.36 -8.31
C TYR A 128 -13.84 3.68 -8.00
N THR A 129 -13.28 4.47 -7.08
CA THR A 129 -13.84 5.79 -6.78
C THR A 129 -13.82 6.71 -8.00
N ALA A 130 -12.76 6.63 -8.82
CA ALA A 130 -12.56 7.50 -9.97
C ALA A 130 -13.40 7.09 -11.20
N VAL A 131 -13.54 5.80 -11.49
CA VAL A 131 -14.16 5.35 -12.77
C VAL A 131 -15.40 4.49 -12.61
N LYS A 132 -15.71 4.00 -11.39
CA LYS A 132 -16.90 3.20 -11.07
C LYS A 132 -17.05 1.90 -11.89
N ASP A 133 -15.94 1.32 -12.33
CA ASP A 133 -15.94 0.05 -13.04
C ASP A 133 -16.06 -1.13 -12.05
N SER A 134 -17.04 -2.01 -12.28
CA SER A 134 -17.36 -3.13 -11.39
C SER A 134 -16.19 -4.09 -11.17
N LYS A 135 -15.30 -4.28 -12.18
CA LYS A 135 -14.12 -5.14 -12.03
C LYS A 135 -13.21 -4.73 -10.86
N TYR A 136 -13.05 -3.41 -10.64
CA TYR A 136 -12.28 -2.89 -9.50
C TYR A 136 -13.05 -3.05 -8.18
N ALA A 137 -14.37 -2.90 -8.21
CA ALA A 137 -15.20 -3.15 -7.02
C ALA A 137 -15.13 -4.61 -6.57
N ASP A 138 -15.21 -5.55 -7.51
CA ASP A 138 -15.21 -6.99 -7.22
C ASP A 138 -13.85 -7.42 -6.65
N ALA A 139 -12.74 -6.99 -7.28
CA ALA A 139 -11.39 -7.23 -6.78
C ALA A 139 -11.16 -6.60 -5.40
N LEU A 140 -11.61 -5.34 -5.20
CA LEU A 140 -11.54 -4.64 -3.92
C LEU A 140 -12.32 -5.39 -2.84
N ARG A 141 -13.55 -5.82 -3.13
CA ARG A 141 -14.38 -6.57 -2.20
C ARG A 141 -13.75 -7.90 -1.80
N SER A 142 -13.16 -8.62 -2.76
CA SER A 142 -12.43 -9.86 -2.50
C SER A 142 -11.30 -9.65 -1.50
N LEU A 143 -10.38 -8.72 -1.77
CA LEU A 143 -9.24 -8.42 -0.87
C LEU A 143 -9.71 -7.95 0.51
N THR A 144 -10.74 -7.11 0.55
CA THR A 144 -11.22 -6.57 1.83
C THR A 144 -11.93 -7.64 2.66
N ASN A 145 -12.61 -8.61 2.03
CA ASN A 145 -13.15 -9.76 2.74
C ASN A 145 -12.03 -10.61 3.35
N GLU A 146 -10.91 -10.83 2.64
CA GLU A 146 -9.77 -11.56 3.18
C GLU A 146 -9.12 -10.82 4.37
N LEU A 147 -9.00 -9.48 4.29
CA LEU A 147 -8.54 -8.67 5.42
C LEU A 147 -9.50 -8.78 6.62
N ARG A 148 -10.82 -8.71 6.36
CA ARG A 148 -11.83 -8.88 7.42
C ARG A 148 -11.76 -10.27 8.03
N ASN A 149 -11.65 -11.31 7.25
CA ASN A 149 -11.53 -12.68 7.75
C ASN A 149 -10.29 -12.85 8.64
N ALA A 150 -9.15 -12.24 8.25
CA ALA A 150 -7.95 -12.23 9.08
C ALA A 150 -8.19 -11.53 10.44
N TYR A 151 -8.90 -10.39 10.41
CA TYR A 151 -9.30 -9.69 11.64
C TYR A 151 -10.22 -10.57 12.49
N GLU A 152 -11.28 -11.15 11.93
CA GLU A 152 -12.24 -11.98 12.67
C GLU A 152 -11.61 -13.25 13.27
N ALA A 153 -10.57 -13.79 12.62
CA ALA A 153 -9.83 -14.96 13.11
C ALA A 153 -8.91 -14.65 14.30
N THR A 154 -8.50 -13.39 14.48
CA THR A 154 -7.46 -13.00 15.46
C THR A 154 -8.00 -12.08 16.54
N ALA A 155 -9.04 -11.30 16.25
CA ALA A 155 -9.55 -10.28 17.17
C ALA A 155 -10.19 -10.89 18.41
N SER A 156 -9.94 -10.25 19.55
CA SER A 156 -10.59 -10.51 20.85
C SER A 156 -10.91 -9.17 21.53
N ASP A 157 -11.56 -9.20 22.70
CA ASP A 157 -11.90 -7.99 23.44
C ASP A 157 -10.68 -7.11 23.75
N ASP A 158 -9.53 -7.74 24.04
CA ASP A 158 -8.28 -7.06 24.40
C ASP A 158 -7.35 -6.86 23.20
N TRP A 159 -7.59 -7.53 22.07
CA TRP A 159 -6.72 -7.52 20.89
C TRP A 159 -7.52 -7.29 19.61
N GLN A 160 -7.69 -6.04 19.21
CA GLN A 160 -8.49 -5.64 18.04
C GLN A 160 -7.59 -5.46 16.80
N TRP A 161 -6.93 -6.54 16.35
CA TRP A 161 -5.96 -6.51 15.28
C TRP A 161 -6.09 -7.70 14.32
N PHE A 162 -5.49 -7.56 13.13
CA PHE A 162 -5.56 -8.52 12.02
C PHE A 162 -4.61 -9.72 12.17
N GLU A 163 -3.63 -9.65 13.04
CA GLU A 163 -2.56 -10.63 13.25
C GLU A 163 -2.26 -10.78 14.73
N ASN A 164 -1.61 -11.87 15.13
CA ASN A 164 -1.20 -12.09 16.54
C ASN A 164 -0.12 -11.11 17.02
N ALA A 165 0.47 -10.34 16.11
CA ALA A 165 1.45 -9.31 16.39
C ALA A 165 1.35 -8.14 15.41
N MET A 166 1.79 -6.96 15.83
CA MET A 166 1.97 -5.81 14.95
C MET A 166 3.39 -5.80 14.40
N PHE A 167 3.53 -5.72 13.07
CA PHE A 167 4.83 -5.74 12.40
C PHE A 167 5.18 -4.37 11.82
N TYR A 168 5.23 -4.23 10.50
CA TYR A 168 5.54 -3.00 9.78
C TYR A 168 4.30 -2.47 9.04
N ASP A 169 4.32 -1.18 8.71
CA ASP A 169 3.31 -0.51 7.88
C ASP A 169 1.84 -0.75 8.32
N ASN A 170 1.64 -0.89 9.63
CA ASN A 170 0.40 -1.30 10.28
C ASN A 170 -0.79 -0.43 9.91
N ALA A 171 -0.59 0.89 9.80
CA ALA A 171 -1.67 1.83 9.48
C ALA A 171 -2.31 1.57 8.11
N ARG A 172 -1.60 0.90 7.18
CA ARG A 172 -2.14 0.56 5.85
C ARG A 172 -3.25 -0.47 5.90
N LEU A 173 -3.25 -1.37 6.88
CA LEU A 173 -4.34 -2.31 7.09
C LEU A 173 -5.64 -1.57 7.43
N CYS A 174 -5.57 -0.66 8.38
CA CYS A 174 -6.71 0.18 8.78
C CYS A 174 -7.17 1.07 7.61
N GLU A 175 -6.23 1.71 6.90
CA GLU A 175 -6.52 2.56 5.74
C GLU A 175 -7.25 1.79 4.64
N ALA A 176 -6.79 0.57 4.32
CA ALA A 176 -7.41 -0.28 3.31
C ALA A 176 -8.89 -0.55 3.64
N MET A 177 -9.18 -0.95 4.88
CA MET A 177 -10.53 -1.23 5.34
C MET A 177 -11.43 0.01 5.29
N ILE A 178 -10.93 1.16 5.78
CA ILE A 178 -11.69 2.43 5.78
C ILE A 178 -12.00 2.87 4.34
N ARG A 179 -11.00 2.84 3.44
CA ARG A 179 -11.17 3.26 2.05
C ARG A 179 -12.12 2.33 1.29
N ALA A 180 -11.96 1.01 1.47
CA ALA A 180 -12.84 0.04 0.85
C ALA A 180 -14.29 0.20 1.32
N GLY A 181 -14.51 0.34 2.63
CA GLY A 181 -15.84 0.55 3.18
C GLY A 181 -16.54 1.79 2.62
N ARG A 182 -15.78 2.89 2.44
CA ARG A 182 -16.30 4.11 1.81
C ARG A 182 -16.55 3.94 0.31
N ALA A 183 -15.60 3.37 -0.43
CA ALA A 183 -15.68 3.23 -1.88
C ALA A 183 -16.83 2.29 -2.29
N LEU A 184 -17.02 1.19 -1.57
CA LEU A 184 -18.04 0.18 -1.82
C LEU A 184 -19.38 0.50 -1.14
N SER A 185 -19.45 1.50 -0.27
CA SER A 185 -20.60 1.78 0.60
C SER A 185 -20.97 0.59 1.49
N GLU A 186 -19.95 -0.11 2.02
CA GLU A 186 -20.10 -1.27 2.90
C GLU A 186 -19.65 -0.92 4.33
N PRO A 187 -20.57 -0.59 5.25
CA PRO A 187 -20.25 -0.17 6.63
C PRO A 187 -19.39 -1.18 7.38
N ARG A 188 -19.61 -2.48 7.17
CA ARG A 188 -18.87 -3.57 7.83
C ARG A 188 -17.34 -3.46 7.68
N PHE A 189 -16.85 -3.01 6.53
CA PHE A 189 -15.42 -2.81 6.31
C PHE A 189 -14.93 -1.53 7.00
N HIS A 190 -15.73 -0.46 6.88
CA HIS A 190 -15.39 0.82 7.48
C HIS A 190 -15.30 0.72 9.01
N GLU A 191 -16.23 0.02 9.65
CA GLU A 191 -16.24 -0.19 11.11
C GLU A 191 -15.02 -0.97 11.60
N VAL A 192 -14.65 -2.06 10.91
CA VAL A 192 -13.41 -2.81 11.22
C VAL A 192 -12.20 -1.88 11.09
N GLY A 193 -12.13 -1.08 10.02
CA GLY A 193 -11.04 -0.14 9.81
C GLY A 193 -10.92 0.92 10.92
N LEU A 194 -12.03 1.50 11.36
CA LEU A 194 -12.04 2.47 12.47
C LEU A 194 -11.68 1.82 13.81
N ARG A 195 -12.20 0.62 14.08
CA ARG A 195 -11.92 -0.12 15.32
C ARG A 195 -10.44 -0.48 15.43
N THR A 196 -9.87 -1.02 14.36
CA THR A 196 -8.44 -1.37 14.31
C THR A 196 -7.54 -0.14 14.35
N LEU A 197 -7.93 0.98 13.74
CA LEU A 197 -7.20 2.25 13.84
C LEU A 197 -7.19 2.77 15.27
N ALA A 198 -8.35 2.79 15.95
CA ALA A 198 -8.45 3.22 17.34
C ALA A 198 -7.63 2.33 18.29
N PHE A 199 -7.57 1.02 18.02
CA PHE A 199 -6.71 0.09 18.75
C PHE A 199 -5.22 0.39 18.48
N TYR A 200 -4.83 0.59 17.21
CA TYR A 200 -3.46 0.92 16.83
C TYR A 200 -2.96 2.22 17.45
N GLU A 201 -3.80 3.25 17.53
CA GLU A 201 -3.45 4.54 18.16
C GLU A 201 -3.18 4.42 19.67
N LYS A 202 -3.88 3.50 20.34
CA LYS A 202 -3.73 3.24 21.79
C LYS A 202 -2.55 2.31 22.09
N SER A 203 -2.09 1.54 21.11
CA SER A 203 -0.99 0.58 21.30
C SER A 203 0.35 1.29 21.54
N PRO A 204 1.14 0.86 22.53
CA PRO A 204 2.42 1.53 22.83
C PRO A 204 3.36 1.47 21.64
N ARG A 205 3.86 2.64 21.22
CA ARG A 205 4.84 2.76 20.14
C ARG A 205 6.23 2.29 20.57
N LYS A 206 6.42 1.01 20.81
CA LYS A 206 7.77 0.43 20.99
C LYS A 206 8.57 0.30 19.68
N MET A 207 8.03 0.78 18.56
CA MET A 207 8.64 0.59 17.23
C MET A 207 9.81 1.52 16.90
N ALA A 208 10.18 2.48 17.74
CA ALA A 208 11.20 3.47 17.37
C ALA A 208 12.65 2.99 17.53
N SER A 209 12.91 1.84 18.16
CA SER A 209 14.30 1.44 18.49
C SER A 209 14.84 0.20 17.75
N THR A 210 14.05 -0.47 16.90
CA THR A 210 14.45 -1.79 16.36
C THR A 210 14.84 -1.79 14.88
N PHE A 211 14.97 -0.63 14.24
CA PHE A 211 15.43 -0.54 12.85
C PHE A 211 16.96 -0.77 12.67
N HIS A 212 17.72 -1.01 13.74
CA HIS A 212 19.18 -1.18 13.68
C HIS A 212 19.68 -2.62 13.76
N SER A 213 18.82 -3.58 13.96
CA SER A 213 19.23 -5.00 13.89
C SER A 213 18.11 -5.83 13.28
N GLY A 214 18.35 -6.52 12.18
CA GLY A 214 17.41 -7.29 11.37
C GLY A 214 16.57 -8.36 12.09
N THR A 215 16.14 -8.11 13.29
CA THR A 215 15.22 -8.93 14.09
C THR A 215 13.82 -8.38 14.01
N LYS A 216 12.87 -9.23 13.59
CA LYS A 216 11.42 -8.98 13.55
C LYS A 216 10.87 -8.87 14.98
N ALA A 217 11.03 -7.72 15.65
CA ALA A 217 10.38 -7.46 16.93
C ALA A 217 9.06 -6.73 16.67
N GLY A 218 7.92 -7.35 16.97
CA GLY A 218 6.58 -6.79 16.94
C GLY A 218 5.96 -6.74 18.33
N ILE A 219 4.88 -5.97 18.51
CA ILE A 219 4.01 -6.03 19.70
C ILE A 219 3.15 -7.29 19.53
N THR A 220 3.19 -8.19 20.50
CA THR A 220 2.44 -9.44 20.46
C THR A 220 1.19 -9.40 21.33
N MET A 221 0.25 -10.30 21.03
CA MET A 221 -0.90 -10.61 21.89
C MET A 221 -0.38 -11.09 23.25
N GLY A 222 -0.67 -10.37 24.33
CA GLY A 222 -0.17 -10.65 25.68
C GLY A 222 0.77 -9.58 26.26
N ASP A 223 1.26 -8.64 25.46
CA ASP A 223 1.96 -7.47 25.98
C ASP A 223 0.96 -6.52 26.66
N THR A 224 0.92 -6.51 28.00
CA THR A 224 0.07 -5.59 28.76
C THR A 224 0.57 -4.16 28.58
N VAL A 225 -0.33 -3.24 28.26
CA VAL A 225 -0.08 -1.81 28.13
C VAL A 225 -0.03 -1.19 29.54
N PRO A 226 1.14 -0.76 30.04
CA PRO A 226 1.15 0.06 31.26
C PRO A 226 0.57 1.44 30.94
N GLY A 227 -0.42 1.87 31.71
CA GLY A 227 -1.05 3.19 31.54
C GLY A 227 -0.04 4.33 31.76
N THR A 228 0.39 4.99 30.71
CA THR A 228 1.09 6.27 30.76
C THR A 228 0.47 7.25 29.78
N ARG A 229 -0.15 8.30 30.34
CA ARG A 229 -0.55 9.49 29.60
C ARG A 229 0.72 10.20 29.09
N SER A 230 1.02 10.10 27.80
CA SER A 230 1.94 11.00 27.13
C SER A 230 1.40 11.37 25.75
N ASN A 231 1.38 12.67 25.51
CA ASN A 231 0.83 13.35 24.34
C ASN A 231 1.52 12.88 23.04
N PRO A 232 0.82 12.30 22.05
CA PRO A 232 1.42 11.69 20.86
C PRO A 232 2.04 12.65 19.84
N TRP A 233 1.78 13.96 19.98
CA TRP A 233 2.10 14.95 18.93
C TRP A 233 3.46 15.63 19.05
N LYS A 234 4.30 15.29 20.04
CA LYS A 234 5.60 15.98 20.27
C LYS A 234 6.78 15.45 19.43
N LEU A 235 6.61 14.47 18.55
CA LEU A 235 7.71 13.85 17.76
C LEU A 235 7.51 13.91 16.23
N ALA A 236 6.66 14.77 15.73
CA ALA A 236 6.57 15.06 14.30
C ALA A 236 7.38 16.32 13.94
N ARG A 237 8.69 16.29 14.17
CA ARG A 237 9.68 17.17 13.54
C ARG A 237 10.82 16.28 13.06
N TRP A 238 10.71 15.86 11.82
CA TRP A 238 11.78 15.61 10.83
C TRP A 238 11.13 15.51 9.47
#